data_c522efd96af07f02201f336189520773
#
_entry.id   c522efd96af07f02201f336189520773
#
_cell.length_a   1.000
_cell.length_b   1.000
_cell.length_c   1.000
_cell.angle_alpha   90.00
_cell.angle_beta   90.00
_cell.angle_gamma   90.00
#
_symmetry.space_group_name_H-M   'P 1'
#
loop_
_entity.id
_entity.type
_entity.pdbx_description
1 polymer ?
#
loop_
_entity_poly.entity_id
_entity_poly.type
_entity_poly.pdbx_seq_one_letter_code
_entity_poly.pdbx_strand_id
1 'polypeptide(L)'
;MKTNMLLFSLFCIMLSACSLSNKKDMKTVITNLQLIKEKGELTAVTLNTSTSYFIYKTQRMGYEYELIDDFAESLGLELNIKVAENVTRLEEMLQSGEADIVAYPIQMDNTMKNKYLFCGVEQQNHLVIVQRAEKGDTLSKDVTQLIGKEIWVKDKSRSHERLINLNTELGGGIIIKKIERDTVTTEDLIEMVADGEIRYTVSDNNLARLNRTYYRNIDIRLSISFPQRTSWIVRKDCPELAEAVNEWAANISKGFVLKAAAKRYFEQSKDEDFYSGSIIIKKGAISPYDSLFKKYAPEIGWDWQLLASIAYQESRFHNRLESWAGAKGLMGIMPRTARNLGFSPDSLDNPEISIQAGVKCLISFSKYFSDMEGDEKIKFTLASYNAGSGHVTDARSLASKYGKNPAIWNDNVAEYIRLKSEPEYYNDPVCKHGYLRGTETFRYVKEVMTRFKTYKSGTK
;
A
#
# COMPACT_ATOMS: atom_id res chain seq x y z
N MET A 1 -45.31 -34.92 79.48
CA MET A 1 -45.62 -34.39 78.11
C MET A 1 -44.82 -33.11 77.74
N LYS A 2 -43.53 -33.01 78.07
CA LYS A 2 -42.71 -31.79 77.72
C LYS A 2 -41.34 -32.17 77.18
N THR A 3 -41.01 -33.46 76.94
CA THR A 3 -39.71 -33.88 76.50
C THR A 3 -39.62 -34.28 75.00
N ASN A 4 -40.77 -34.42 74.30
CA ASN A 4 -40.77 -34.84 72.89
C ASN A 4 -40.91 -33.66 71.93
N MET A 5 -41.00 -32.41 72.38
CA MET A 5 -41.13 -31.24 71.50
C MET A 5 -39.76 -30.58 71.18
N LEU A 6 -38.72 -30.90 71.98
CA LEU A 6 -37.36 -30.36 71.74
C LEU A 6 -36.53 -31.19 70.73
N LEU A 7 -36.87 -32.49 70.58
CA LEU A 7 -36.19 -33.32 69.61
C LEU A 7 -36.67 -33.12 68.14
N PHE A 8 -37.91 -32.63 67.95
CA PHE A 8 -38.45 -32.38 66.61
C PHE A 8 -37.95 -31.03 65.99
N SER A 9 -37.63 -30.06 66.87
CA SER A 9 -37.09 -28.76 66.45
C SER A 9 -35.61 -28.84 66.06
N LEU A 10 -34.83 -29.82 66.62
CA LEU A 10 -33.42 -30.00 66.26
C LEU A 10 -33.22 -30.77 64.97
N PHE A 11 -34.21 -31.61 64.56
CA PHE A 11 -34.16 -32.36 63.30
C PHE A 11 -34.54 -31.52 62.09
N CYS A 12 -35.34 -30.46 62.23
CA CYS A 12 -35.65 -29.52 61.14
C CYS A 12 -34.53 -28.53 60.90
N ILE A 13 -33.63 -28.26 61.86
CA ILE A 13 -32.48 -27.38 61.67
C ILE A 13 -31.32 -28.06 60.93
N MET A 14 -31.21 -29.40 61.04
CA MET A 14 -30.17 -30.17 60.31
C MET A 14 -30.52 -30.43 58.83
N LEU A 15 -31.76 -30.32 58.41
CA LEU A 15 -32.18 -30.48 57.00
C LEU A 15 -32.09 -29.19 56.21
N SER A 16 -31.91 -28.02 56.84
CA SER A 16 -31.71 -26.73 56.19
C SER A 16 -30.23 -26.41 55.92
N ALA A 17 -29.28 -27.24 56.40
CA ALA A 17 -27.83 -27.00 56.23
C ALA A 17 -27.20 -27.75 55.04
N CYS A 18 -27.98 -28.54 54.28
CA CYS A 18 -27.48 -29.31 53.15
C CYS A 18 -27.87 -28.79 51.77
N SER A 19 -28.33 -27.55 51.66
CA SER A 19 -28.57 -26.90 50.35
C SER A 19 -27.77 -25.60 50.15
N LEU A 20 -26.60 -25.49 50.81
CA LEU A 20 -25.55 -24.60 50.32
C LEU A 20 -24.86 -25.33 49.14
N SER A 21 -25.59 -25.36 48.02
CA SER A 21 -25.05 -25.66 46.71
C SER A 21 -23.76 -24.90 46.51
N ASN A 22 -22.69 -25.63 46.29
CA ASN A 22 -21.49 -25.16 45.60
C ASN A 22 -21.87 -24.42 44.32
N LYS A 23 -22.27 -23.13 44.40
CA LYS A 23 -21.94 -22.20 43.35
C LYS A 23 -20.44 -22.09 43.36
N LYS A 24 -19.75 -22.99 42.63
CA LYS A 24 -18.46 -22.65 42.07
C LYS A 24 -18.69 -21.28 41.42
N ASP A 25 -18.12 -20.24 42.03
CA ASP A 25 -17.83 -19.01 41.34
C ASP A 25 -17.04 -19.43 40.08
N MET A 26 -17.74 -19.62 38.95
CA MET A 26 -17.12 -19.61 37.67
C MET A 26 -16.60 -18.17 37.55
N LYS A 27 -15.33 -17.96 37.96
CA LYS A 27 -14.57 -16.80 37.53
C LYS A 27 -14.73 -16.81 36.03
N THR A 28 -15.53 -15.89 35.52
CA THR A 28 -15.64 -15.67 34.08
C THR A 28 -14.22 -15.34 33.63
N VAL A 29 -13.56 -16.26 32.96
CA VAL A 29 -12.22 -16.02 32.39
C VAL A 29 -12.46 -14.99 31.29
N ILE A 30 -12.06 -13.74 31.56
CA ILE A 30 -12.13 -12.68 30.57
C ILE A 30 -11.17 -13.07 29.45
N THR A 31 -11.70 -13.28 28.27
CA THR A 31 -10.89 -13.64 27.11
C THR A 31 -10.15 -12.42 26.54
N ASN A 32 -9.08 -12.67 25.79
CA ASN A 32 -8.34 -11.60 25.11
C ASN A 32 -9.26 -10.76 24.19
N LEU A 33 -10.18 -11.40 23.47
CA LEU A 33 -11.15 -10.70 22.60
C LEU A 33 -12.11 -9.81 23.42
N GLN A 34 -12.51 -10.25 24.64
CA GLN A 34 -13.34 -9.42 25.52
C GLN A 34 -12.59 -8.18 25.99
N LEU A 35 -11.31 -8.31 26.36
CA LEU A 35 -10.46 -7.17 26.74
C LEU A 35 -10.30 -6.17 25.60
N ILE A 36 -10.11 -6.65 24.37
CA ILE A 36 -10.04 -5.81 23.16
C ILE A 36 -11.38 -5.05 22.98
N LYS A 37 -12.52 -5.75 23.13
CA LYS A 37 -13.85 -5.13 23.01
C LYS A 37 -14.12 -4.11 24.12
N GLU A 38 -13.70 -4.37 25.34
CA GLU A 38 -13.82 -3.42 26.46
C GLU A 38 -12.96 -2.17 26.26
N LYS A 39 -11.75 -2.34 25.66
CA LYS A 39 -10.86 -1.24 25.29
C LYS A 39 -11.44 -0.40 24.13
N GLY A 40 -12.29 -0.99 23.28
CA GLY A 40 -12.86 -0.35 22.08
C GLY A 40 -11.85 -0.20 20.92
N GLU A 41 -10.66 -0.81 21.00
CA GLU A 41 -9.57 -0.66 20.04
C GLU A 41 -8.91 -1.99 19.74
N LEU A 42 -8.72 -2.30 18.45
CA LEU A 42 -7.91 -3.41 17.97
C LEU A 42 -6.55 -2.87 17.54
N THR A 43 -5.46 -3.35 18.15
CA THR A 43 -4.10 -2.99 17.75
C THR A 43 -3.55 -4.04 16.78
N ALA A 44 -3.43 -3.67 15.50
CA ALA A 44 -2.82 -4.51 14.47
C ALA A 44 -1.41 -4.02 14.13
N VAL A 45 -0.49 -4.95 13.88
CA VAL A 45 0.85 -4.63 13.39
C VAL A 45 1.06 -5.21 11.99
N THR A 46 1.72 -4.45 11.13
CA THR A 46 2.00 -4.81 9.72
C THR A 46 3.36 -4.27 9.28
N LEU A 47 3.73 -4.52 8.01
CA LEU A 47 4.91 -3.89 7.38
C LEU A 47 4.47 -2.81 6.38
N ASN A 48 5.32 -1.80 6.22
CA ASN A 48 5.22 -0.89 5.09
C ASN A 48 5.59 -1.64 3.79
N THR A 49 4.62 -1.86 2.91
CA THR A 49 4.83 -2.42 1.57
C THR A 49 3.75 -1.92 0.62
N SER A 50 3.99 -2.05 -0.68
CA SER A 50 3.00 -1.68 -1.72
C SER A 50 1.70 -2.49 -1.68
N THR A 51 1.65 -3.60 -0.93
CA THR A 51 0.46 -4.45 -0.81
C THR A 51 -0.13 -4.49 0.59
N SER A 52 0.68 -4.26 1.64
CA SER A 52 0.21 -4.42 3.03
C SER A 52 -0.31 -3.12 3.62
N TYR A 53 0.56 -2.12 3.76
CA TYR A 53 0.19 -0.81 4.29
C TYR A 53 1.11 0.27 3.73
N PHE A 54 0.54 1.38 3.29
CA PHE A 54 1.27 2.57 2.85
C PHE A 54 0.37 3.81 2.94
N ILE A 55 0.99 4.99 2.86
CA ILE A 55 0.27 6.26 2.79
C ILE A 55 0.33 6.76 1.34
N TYR A 56 -0.84 6.97 0.73
CA TYR A 56 -0.97 7.53 -0.61
C TYR A 56 -1.81 8.81 -0.57
N LYS A 57 -1.24 9.94 -1.04
CA LYS A 57 -1.91 11.26 -1.01
C LYS A 57 -2.58 11.55 0.34
N THR A 58 -1.87 11.30 1.45
CA THR A 58 -2.32 11.45 2.85
C THR A 58 -3.38 10.45 3.35
N GLN A 59 -3.75 9.45 2.57
CA GLN A 59 -4.66 8.38 2.98
C GLN A 59 -3.91 7.08 3.28
N ARG A 60 -4.38 6.36 4.29
CA ARG A 60 -3.92 5.01 4.60
C ARG A 60 -4.50 4.06 3.57
N MET A 61 -3.65 3.24 2.97
CA MET A 61 -4.01 2.27 1.94
C MET A 61 -3.20 0.98 2.11
N GLY A 62 -3.59 -0.05 1.42
CA GLY A 62 -2.98 -1.36 1.41
C GLY A 62 -4.03 -2.46 1.41
N TYR A 63 -3.77 -3.57 0.72
CA TYR A 63 -4.71 -4.69 0.67
C TYR A 63 -4.94 -5.27 2.07
N GLU A 64 -3.87 -5.53 2.82
CA GLU A 64 -3.98 -6.05 4.20
C GLU A 64 -4.61 -5.01 5.13
N TYR A 65 -4.29 -3.72 4.94
CA TYR A 65 -4.87 -2.63 5.72
C TYR A 65 -6.39 -2.53 5.53
N GLU A 66 -6.89 -2.58 4.29
CA GLU A 66 -8.34 -2.51 4.04
C GLU A 66 -9.07 -3.70 4.64
N LEU A 67 -8.46 -4.88 4.64
CA LEU A 67 -9.05 -6.08 5.22
C LEU A 67 -9.09 -6.02 6.75
N ILE A 68 -8.01 -5.58 7.42
CA ILE A 68 -8.01 -5.49 8.89
C ILE A 68 -8.87 -4.33 9.40
N ASP A 69 -9.01 -3.25 8.62
CA ASP A 69 -9.91 -2.13 8.91
C ASP A 69 -11.38 -2.58 8.88
N ASP A 70 -11.79 -3.32 7.83
CA ASP A 70 -13.12 -3.93 7.72
C ASP A 70 -13.40 -4.93 8.85
N PHE A 71 -12.40 -5.73 9.25
CA PHE A 71 -12.54 -6.63 10.41
C PHE A 71 -12.78 -5.85 11.70
N ALA A 72 -11.99 -4.81 12.00
CA ALA A 72 -12.16 -3.97 13.17
C ALA A 72 -13.53 -3.28 13.19
N GLU A 73 -13.95 -2.72 12.04
CA GLU A 73 -15.27 -2.11 11.87
C GLU A 73 -16.40 -3.11 12.10
N SER A 74 -16.26 -4.37 11.65
CA SER A 74 -17.25 -5.44 11.85
C SER A 74 -17.49 -5.78 13.32
N LEU A 75 -16.49 -5.52 14.18
CA LEU A 75 -16.58 -5.68 15.63
C LEU A 75 -16.97 -4.37 16.36
N GLY A 76 -17.12 -3.26 15.64
CA GLY A 76 -17.36 -1.92 16.22
C GLY A 76 -16.14 -1.36 16.96
N LEU A 77 -14.92 -1.74 16.55
CA LEU A 77 -13.67 -1.33 17.18
C LEU A 77 -12.94 -0.27 16.33
N GLU A 78 -12.21 0.62 16.99
CA GLU A 78 -11.26 1.49 16.34
C GLU A 78 -9.99 0.69 15.98
N LEU A 79 -9.46 0.85 14.75
CA LEU A 79 -8.22 0.22 14.33
C LEU A 79 -7.01 1.11 14.67
N ASN A 80 -6.13 0.59 15.54
CA ASN A 80 -4.82 1.15 15.81
C ASN A 80 -3.75 0.35 15.01
N ILE A 81 -3.31 0.92 13.88
CA ILE A 81 -2.30 0.26 13.03
C ILE A 81 -0.89 0.68 13.43
N LYS A 82 -0.06 -0.28 13.76
CA LYS A 82 1.38 -0.12 14.01
C LYS A 82 2.17 -0.71 12.86
N VAL A 83 3.33 -0.13 12.60
CA VAL A 83 4.22 -0.60 11.53
C VAL A 83 5.52 -1.08 12.14
N ALA A 84 5.91 -2.31 11.80
CA ALA A 84 7.19 -2.87 12.17
C ALA A 84 8.21 -2.68 11.04
N GLU A 85 9.49 -2.75 11.38
CA GLU A 85 10.60 -2.58 10.44
C GLU A 85 10.85 -3.85 9.61
N ASN A 86 10.55 -5.02 10.18
CA ASN A 86 10.76 -6.33 9.56
C ASN A 86 9.89 -7.41 10.21
N VAL A 87 9.90 -8.63 9.64
CA VAL A 87 9.10 -9.75 10.12
C VAL A 87 9.45 -10.17 11.56
N THR A 88 10.72 -10.13 11.96
CA THR A 88 11.14 -10.44 13.33
C THR A 88 10.50 -9.47 14.33
N ARG A 89 10.48 -8.18 14.01
CA ARG A 89 9.84 -7.16 14.86
C ARG A 89 8.32 -7.34 14.92
N LEU A 90 7.66 -7.78 13.84
CA LEU A 90 6.24 -8.16 13.88
C LEU A 90 5.97 -9.25 14.95
N GLU A 91 6.79 -10.30 14.94
CA GLU A 91 6.67 -11.40 15.90
C GLU A 91 6.92 -10.92 17.35
N GLU A 92 7.92 -10.09 17.57
CA GLU A 92 8.24 -9.53 18.90
C GLU A 92 7.07 -8.67 19.42
N MET A 93 6.50 -7.80 18.60
CA MET A 93 5.37 -6.95 18.99
C MET A 93 4.11 -7.76 19.29
N LEU A 94 3.88 -8.87 18.59
CA LEU A 94 2.78 -9.77 18.86
C LEU A 94 3.02 -10.52 20.19
N GLN A 95 4.24 -11.06 20.41
CA GLN A 95 4.58 -11.82 21.61
C GLN A 95 4.57 -10.96 22.89
N SER A 96 5.04 -9.72 22.80
CA SER A 96 5.06 -8.78 23.94
C SER A 96 3.67 -8.25 24.30
N GLY A 97 2.64 -8.48 23.47
CA GLY A 97 1.31 -7.88 23.62
C GLY A 97 1.25 -6.41 23.22
N GLU A 98 2.27 -5.91 22.54
CA GLU A 98 2.28 -4.56 21.94
C GLU A 98 1.28 -4.48 20.78
N ALA A 99 0.94 -5.62 20.17
CA ALA A 99 -0.11 -5.78 19.17
C ALA A 99 -0.96 -7.02 19.49
N ASP A 100 -2.22 -7.00 19.05
CA ASP A 100 -3.18 -8.10 19.22
C ASP A 100 -3.09 -9.09 18.05
N ILE A 101 -2.82 -8.59 16.84
CA ILE A 101 -2.79 -9.34 15.59
C ILE A 101 -1.70 -8.82 14.65
N VAL A 102 -1.07 -9.73 13.90
CA VAL A 102 -0.21 -9.41 12.76
C VAL A 102 -1.06 -9.45 11.49
N ALA A 103 -1.38 -8.28 10.94
CA ALA A 103 -2.08 -8.13 9.67
C ALA A 103 -1.08 -8.05 8.50
N TYR A 104 -0.34 -9.15 8.31
CA TYR A 104 0.67 -9.35 7.27
C TYR A 104 0.71 -10.84 6.89
N PRO A 105 0.91 -11.20 5.60
CA PRO A 105 0.89 -12.59 5.14
C PRO A 105 2.14 -13.35 5.61
N ILE A 106 2.07 -13.96 6.79
CA ILE A 106 3.12 -14.81 7.36
C ILE A 106 3.05 -16.21 6.75
N GLN A 107 4.20 -16.78 6.41
CA GLN A 107 4.29 -18.13 5.84
C GLN A 107 3.86 -19.20 6.84
N MET A 108 3.00 -20.13 6.42
CA MET A 108 2.43 -21.20 7.25
C MET A 108 3.34 -22.42 7.31
N ASP A 109 4.55 -22.28 7.82
CA ASP A 109 5.44 -23.41 8.08
C ASP A 109 5.20 -24.06 9.47
N ASN A 110 5.86 -25.18 9.74
CA ASN A 110 5.70 -25.91 10.99
C ASN A 110 6.22 -25.13 12.20
N THR A 111 7.27 -24.32 12.04
CA THR A 111 7.83 -23.50 13.10
C THR A 111 6.83 -22.43 13.54
N MET A 112 6.24 -21.74 12.58
CA MET A 112 5.25 -20.70 12.85
C MET A 112 3.94 -21.26 13.40
N LYS A 113 3.46 -22.42 12.91
CA LYS A 113 2.27 -23.11 13.45
C LYS A 113 2.46 -23.57 14.90
N ASN A 114 3.69 -23.86 15.30
CA ASN A 114 3.99 -24.21 16.70
C ASN A 114 3.97 -23.00 17.64
N LYS A 115 4.21 -21.79 17.12
CA LYS A 115 4.28 -20.54 17.90
C LYS A 115 2.96 -19.78 17.94
N TYR A 116 2.19 -19.79 16.84
CA TYR A 116 1.04 -18.90 16.60
C TYR A 116 -0.19 -19.65 16.12
N LEU A 117 -1.37 -19.01 16.23
CA LEU A 117 -2.59 -19.39 15.52
C LEU A 117 -2.66 -18.58 14.23
N PHE A 118 -2.89 -19.27 13.13
CA PHE A 118 -3.14 -18.66 11.83
C PHE A 118 -4.63 -18.37 11.65
N CYS A 119 -4.95 -17.20 11.13
CA CYS A 119 -6.32 -16.76 10.96
C CYS A 119 -6.48 -15.80 9.76
N GLY A 120 -7.74 -15.57 9.36
CA GLY A 120 -8.08 -14.64 8.30
C GLY A 120 -8.04 -15.25 6.89
N VAL A 121 -7.83 -14.37 5.90
CA VAL A 121 -7.82 -14.79 4.50
C VAL A 121 -6.50 -15.46 4.16
N GLU A 122 -6.59 -16.74 3.78
CA GLU A 122 -5.41 -17.48 3.31
C GLU A 122 -5.04 -17.03 1.89
N GLN A 123 -3.76 -16.78 1.68
CA GLN A 123 -3.18 -16.42 0.39
C GLN A 123 -2.10 -17.44 -0.01
N GLN A 124 -1.80 -17.47 -1.30
CA GLN A 124 -0.67 -18.24 -1.83
C GLN A 124 0.38 -17.28 -2.37
N ASN A 125 1.62 -17.45 -1.92
CA ASN A 125 2.75 -16.65 -2.34
C ASN A 125 3.83 -17.54 -2.99
N HIS A 126 4.35 -17.11 -4.14
CA HIS A 126 5.40 -17.80 -4.89
C HIS A 126 6.19 -16.81 -5.75
N LEU A 127 7.36 -17.23 -6.20
CA LEU A 127 8.18 -16.42 -7.09
C LEU A 127 7.84 -16.71 -8.56
N VAL A 128 7.75 -15.64 -9.35
CA VAL A 128 7.43 -15.68 -10.78
C VAL A 128 8.52 -14.98 -11.60
N ILE A 129 8.67 -15.43 -12.84
CA ILE A 129 9.39 -14.68 -13.87
C ILE A 129 8.50 -13.53 -14.33
N VAL A 130 9.05 -12.34 -14.36
CA VAL A 130 8.47 -11.19 -15.02
C VAL A 130 9.17 -11.03 -16.37
N GLN A 131 8.41 -11.06 -17.45
CA GLN A 131 8.92 -10.97 -18.84
C GLN A 131 8.06 -10.02 -19.66
N ARG A 132 8.66 -9.34 -20.65
CA ARG A 132 7.92 -8.45 -21.53
C ARG A 132 6.99 -9.25 -22.45
N ALA A 133 5.79 -8.72 -22.69
CA ALA A 133 4.71 -9.37 -23.44
C ALA A 133 4.09 -8.44 -24.49
N GLU A 134 4.91 -7.82 -25.30
CA GLU A 134 4.47 -7.04 -26.46
C GLU A 134 4.25 -7.91 -27.70
N LYS A 135 3.59 -7.33 -28.71
CA LYS A 135 3.38 -8.01 -29.99
C LYS A 135 4.73 -8.35 -30.64
N GLY A 136 4.96 -9.64 -30.84
CA GLY A 136 6.23 -10.16 -31.39
C GLY A 136 7.17 -10.75 -30.35
N ASP A 137 6.91 -10.59 -29.07
CA ASP A 137 7.69 -11.20 -28.00
C ASP A 137 7.44 -12.70 -27.89
N THR A 138 8.52 -13.47 -27.72
CA THR A 138 8.42 -14.90 -27.42
C THR A 138 8.45 -15.08 -25.89
N LEU A 139 7.35 -15.58 -25.32
CA LEU A 139 7.23 -15.82 -23.90
C LEU A 139 7.79 -17.19 -23.50
N SER A 140 8.58 -17.25 -22.44
CA SER A 140 8.95 -18.49 -21.77
C SER A 140 7.73 -19.02 -21.00
N LYS A 141 7.34 -20.26 -21.23
CA LYS A 141 6.18 -20.91 -20.62
C LYS A 141 6.56 -22.03 -19.66
N ASP A 142 7.82 -22.45 -19.73
CA ASP A 142 8.39 -23.50 -18.91
C ASP A 142 9.79 -23.08 -18.42
N VAL A 143 10.18 -23.55 -17.22
CA VAL A 143 11.46 -23.19 -16.58
C VAL A 143 12.67 -23.65 -17.40
N THR A 144 12.56 -24.74 -18.18
CA THR A 144 13.64 -25.21 -19.05
C THR A 144 13.98 -24.22 -20.17
N GLN A 145 13.02 -23.38 -20.57
CA GLN A 145 13.23 -22.34 -21.59
C GLN A 145 14.03 -21.13 -21.05
N LEU A 146 14.34 -21.10 -19.76
CA LEU A 146 15.18 -20.09 -19.14
C LEU A 146 16.69 -20.40 -19.34
N ILE A 147 17.05 -21.60 -19.76
CA ILE A 147 18.42 -21.98 -20.11
C ILE A 147 18.91 -21.06 -21.24
N GLY A 148 20.09 -20.46 -21.06
CA GLY A 148 20.67 -19.48 -21.98
C GLY A 148 20.07 -18.08 -21.90
N LYS A 149 19.11 -17.83 -21.00
CA LYS A 149 18.52 -16.49 -20.80
C LYS A 149 19.24 -15.71 -19.72
N GLU A 150 19.36 -14.40 -19.93
CA GLU A 150 19.83 -13.46 -18.91
C GLU A 150 18.66 -13.05 -18.01
N ILE A 151 18.78 -13.31 -16.72
CA ILE A 151 17.76 -12.95 -15.73
C ILE A 151 18.39 -12.05 -14.67
N TRP A 152 17.84 -10.85 -14.52
CA TRP A 152 18.35 -9.82 -13.62
C TRP A 152 17.65 -9.89 -12.25
N VAL A 153 18.42 -9.88 -11.17
CA VAL A 153 17.93 -9.93 -9.77
C VAL A 153 18.82 -9.09 -8.87
N LYS A 154 18.26 -8.63 -7.75
CA LYS A 154 19.05 -8.01 -6.67
C LYS A 154 19.96 -9.06 -6.05
N ASP A 155 21.22 -8.70 -5.79
CA ASP A 155 22.16 -9.59 -5.11
C ASP A 155 21.66 -9.94 -3.70
N LYS A 156 21.93 -11.16 -3.24
CA LYS A 156 21.54 -11.68 -1.92
C LYS A 156 20.04 -11.63 -1.60
N SER A 157 19.18 -11.40 -2.61
CA SER A 157 17.74 -11.46 -2.44
C SER A 157 17.22 -12.89 -2.46
N ARG A 158 16.01 -13.12 -1.91
CA ARG A 158 15.30 -14.42 -2.01
C ARG A 158 15.13 -14.85 -3.48
N SER A 159 14.90 -13.90 -4.39
CA SER A 159 14.81 -14.15 -5.82
C SER A 159 16.14 -14.66 -6.40
N HIS A 160 17.26 -14.07 -5.95
CA HIS A 160 18.61 -14.51 -6.34
C HIS A 160 18.91 -15.94 -5.88
N GLU A 161 18.67 -16.24 -4.60
CA GLU A 161 18.86 -17.58 -4.03
C GLU A 161 17.99 -18.63 -4.74
N ARG A 162 16.72 -18.33 -4.99
CA ARG A 162 15.83 -19.26 -5.73
C ARG A 162 16.32 -19.50 -7.14
N LEU A 163 16.82 -18.46 -7.81
CA LEU A 163 17.32 -18.59 -9.19
C LEU A 163 18.61 -19.43 -9.27
N ILE A 164 19.50 -19.33 -8.29
CA ILE A 164 20.67 -20.20 -8.15
C ILE A 164 20.22 -21.67 -7.99
N ASN A 165 19.27 -21.93 -7.10
CA ASN A 165 18.76 -23.28 -6.87
C ASN A 165 18.09 -23.83 -8.13
N LEU A 166 17.24 -23.05 -8.81
CA LEU A 166 16.61 -23.44 -10.06
C LEU A 166 17.64 -23.75 -11.14
N ASN A 167 18.68 -22.93 -11.27
CA ASN A 167 19.76 -23.16 -12.22
C ASN A 167 20.46 -24.50 -11.95
N THR A 168 20.69 -24.84 -10.68
CA THR A 168 21.26 -26.14 -10.30
C THR A 168 20.30 -27.29 -10.60
N GLU A 169 19.00 -27.14 -10.30
CA GLU A 169 17.95 -28.13 -10.59
C GLU A 169 17.85 -28.45 -12.10
N LEU A 170 18.09 -27.45 -12.95
CA LEU A 170 18.09 -27.57 -14.42
C LEU A 170 19.40 -28.10 -15.01
N GLY A 171 20.45 -28.34 -14.21
CA GLY A 171 21.76 -28.71 -14.68
C GLY A 171 22.62 -27.54 -15.17
N GLY A 172 22.23 -26.32 -14.88
CA GLY A 172 22.94 -25.09 -15.26
C GLY A 172 22.39 -24.42 -16.53
N GLY A 173 23.05 -23.31 -16.90
CA GLY A 173 22.81 -22.61 -18.17
C GLY A 173 21.96 -21.34 -18.07
N ILE A 174 21.34 -21.03 -16.91
CA ILE A 174 20.73 -19.70 -16.71
C ILE A 174 21.84 -18.68 -16.46
N ILE A 175 21.78 -17.54 -17.17
CA ILE A 175 22.75 -16.44 -17.02
C ILE A 175 22.20 -15.48 -15.97
N ILE A 176 22.64 -15.62 -14.72
CA ILE A 176 22.18 -14.80 -13.61
C ILE A 176 22.94 -13.48 -13.58
N LYS A 177 22.25 -12.36 -13.81
CA LYS A 177 22.78 -11.00 -13.73
C LYS A 177 22.41 -10.39 -12.40
N LYS A 178 23.41 -10.04 -11.60
CA LYS A 178 23.23 -9.45 -10.28
C LYS A 178 23.34 -7.95 -10.33
N ILE A 179 22.41 -7.27 -9.65
CA ILE A 179 22.50 -5.85 -9.40
C ILE A 179 22.95 -5.68 -7.94
N GLU A 180 24.17 -5.18 -7.78
CA GLU A 180 24.78 -4.91 -6.47
C GLU A 180 24.43 -3.52 -5.93
N ARG A 181 23.81 -2.66 -6.75
CA ARG A 181 23.42 -1.31 -6.36
C ARG A 181 22.20 -1.37 -5.45
N ASP A 182 22.35 -0.86 -4.22
CA ASP A 182 21.25 -0.74 -3.24
C ASP A 182 20.14 0.21 -3.73
N THR A 183 20.43 1.03 -4.74
CA THR A 183 19.53 2.03 -5.32
C THR A 183 18.54 1.47 -6.36
N VAL A 184 18.57 0.17 -6.68
CA VAL A 184 17.66 -0.47 -7.65
C VAL A 184 16.70 -1.38 -6.90
N THR A 185 15.42 -1.12 -7.01
CA THR A 185 14.35 -1.90 -6.38
C THR A 185 13.89 -3.05 -7.26
N THR A 186 13.15 -4.02 -6.69
CA THR A 186 12.48 -5.05 -7.52
C THR A 186 11.43 -4.41 -8.44
N GLU A 187 10.79 -3.33 -8.02
CA GLU A 187 9.84 -2.58 -8.83
C GLU A 187 10.53 -1.89 -10.01
N ASP A 188 11.74 -1.34 -9.80
CA ASP A 188 12.54 -0.78 -10.90
C ASP A 188 12.93 -1.85 -11.92
N LEU A 189 13.29 -3.07 -11.47
CA LEU A 189 13.57 -4.19 -12.38
C LEU A 189 12.35 -4.59 -13.20
N ILE A 190 11.16 -4.57 -12.61
CA ILE A 190 9.91 -4.82 -13.34
C ILE A 190 9.66 -3.71 -14.37
N GLU A 191 9.92 -2.45 -14.02
CA GLU A 191 9.82 -1.31 -14.95
C GLU A 191 10.79 -1.46 -16.12
N MET A 192 12.06 -1.78 -15.85
CA MET A 192 13.07 -2.05 -16.89
C MET A 192 12.66 -3.18 -17.84
N VAL A 193 11.93 -4.21 -17.33
CA VAL A 193 11.34 -5.24 -18.20
C VAL A 193 10.23 -4.65 -19.07
N ALA A 194 9.35 -3.84 -18.51
CA ALA A 194 8.25 -3.20 -19.25
C ALA A 194 8.78 -2.26 -20.35
N ASP A 195 9.82 -1.49 -20.04
CA ASP A 195 10.46 -0.55 -20.98
C ASP A 195 11.36 -1.26 -22.01
N GLY A 196 11.63 -2.56 -21.81
CA GLY A 196 12.46 -3.39 -22.73
C GLY A 196 13.95 -3.23 -22.54
N GLU A 197 14.40 -2.60 -21.47
CA GLU A 197 15.82 -2.44 -21.13
C GLU A 197 16.45 -3.79 -20.72
N ILE A 198 15.69 -4.61 -19.99
CA ILE A 198 16.04 -6.00 -19.67
C ILE A 198 14.90 -6.93 -20.08
N ARG A 199 15.21 -8.21 -20.31
CA ARG A 199 14.21 -9.17 -20.79
C ARG A 199 13.48 -9.89 -19.69
N TYR A 200 14.14 -10.22 -18.58
CA TYR A 200 13.62 -11.05 -17.51
C TYR A 200 14.07 -10.53 -16.14
N THR A 201 13.14 -10.52 -15.18
CA THR A 201 13.45 -10.43 -13.76
C THR A 201 12.62 -11.43 -12.96
N VAL A 202 12.86 -11.52 -11.64
CA VAL A 202 12.11 -12.36 -10.71
C VAL A 202 11.46 -11.50 -9.65
N SER A 203 10.19 -11.77 -9.38
CA SER A 203 9.44 -11.08 -8.34
C SER A 203 8.53 -12.04 -7.58
N ASP A 204 8.12 -11.62 -6.40
CA ASP A 204 6.96 -12.16 -5.71
C ASP A 204 5.69 -11.98 -6.56
N ASN A 205 4.81 -12.99 -6.58
CA ASN A 205 3.62 -12.97 -7.43
C ASN A 205 2.67 -11.81 -7.08
N ASN A 206 2.55 -11.43 -5.81
CA ASN A 206 1.66 -10.32 -5.43
C ASN A 206 2.23 -8.98 -5.89
N LEU A 207 3.54 -8.76 -5.73
CA LEU A 207 4.22 -7.58 -6.25
C LEU A 207 4.17 -7.54 -7.79
N ALA A 208 4.39 -8.67 -8.46
CA ALA A 208 4.27 -8.79 -9.90
C ALA A 208 2.83 -8.50 -10.41
N ARG A 209 1.80 -9.02 -9.73
CA ARG A 209 0.38 -8.72 -10.03
C ARG A 209 0.07 -7.24 -9.87
N LEU A 210 0.53 -6.63 -8.78
CA LEU A 210 0.38 -5.20 -8.56
C LEU A 210 1.04 -4.41 -9.70
N ASN A 211 2.28 -4.74 -10.05
CA ASN A 211 3.00 -4.04 -11.12
C ASN A 211 2.36 -4.25 -12.50
N ARG A 212 1.72 -5.41 -12.76
CA ARG A 212 0.93 -5.62 -13.99
C ARG A 212 -0.27 -4.67 -14.13
N THR A 213 -0.71 -4.05 -13.06
CA THR A 213 -1.73 -3.00 -13.13
C THR A 213 -1.20 -1.66 -13.64
N TYR A 214 0.10 -1.43 -13.53
CA TYR A 214 0.82 -0.27 -14.10
C TYR A 214 1.38 -0.55 -15.49
N TYR A 215 1.91 -1.76 -15.71
CA TYR A 215 2.57 -2.18 -16.95
C TYR A 215 1.79 -3.33 -17.59
N ARG A 216 0.95 -3.03 -18.58
CA ARG A 216 0.11 -4.04 -19.25
C ARG A 216 0.89 -4.96 -20.20
N ASN A 217 2.10 -4.56 -20.57
CA ASN A 217 3.00 -5.26 -21.47
C ASN A 217 3.95 -6.23 -20.74
N ILE A 218 3.61 -6.69 -19.54
CA ILE A 218 4.36 -7.75 -18.84
C ILE A 218 3.53 -9.01 -18.64
N ASP A 219 4.20 -10.17 -18.70
CA ASP A 219 3.67 -11.48 -18.38
C ASP A 219 4.33 -12.01 -17.10
N ILE A 220 3.53 -12.60 -16.21
CA ILE A 220 3.93 -13.06 -14.88
C ILE A 220 3.47 -14.49 -14.59
N ARG A 221 3.10 -15.26 -15.63
CA ARG A 221 2.48 -16.59 -15.46
C ARG A 221 3.48 -17.71 -15.17
N LEU A 222 4.75 -17.51 -15.48
CA LEU A 222 5.78 -18.54 -15.25
C LEU A 222 6.24 -18.52 -13.80
N SER A 223 5.78 -19.50 -13.01
CA SER A 223 6.23 -19.71 -11.64
C SER A 223 7.57 -20.44 -11.60
N ILE A 224 8.48 -20.00 -10.71
CA ILE A 224 9.78 -20.63 -10.47
C ILE A 224 9.93 -21.19 -9.04
N SER A 225 8.90 -21.11 -8.22
CA SER A 225 8.85 -21.73 -6.90
C SER A 225 7.48 -22.36 -6.64
N PHE A 226 7.41 -23.30 -5.72
CA PHE A 226 6.15 -23.82 -5.22
C PHE A 226 5.37 -22.74 -4.48
N PRO A 227 4.01 -22.70 -4.61
CA PRO A 227 3.19 -21.80 -3.83
C PRO A 227 3.25 -22.14 -2.34
N GLN A 228 3.47 -21.14 -1.52
CA GLN A 228 3.48 -21.23 -0.07
C GLN A 228 2.23 -20.55 0.48
N ARG A 229 1.55 -21.23 1.41
CA ARG A 229 0.37 -20.66 2.07
C ARG A 229 0.82 -19.62 3.09
N THR A 230 0.14 -18.50 3.09
CA THR A 230 0.37 -17.40 4.04
C THR A 230 -0.96 -16.93 4.62
N SER A 231 -0.94 -16.43 5.86
CA SER A 231 -2.10 -15.82 6.51
C SER A 231 -1.66 -14.93 7.66
N TRP A 232 -2.60 -14.26 8.30
CA TRP A 232 -2.37 -13.49 9.51
C TRP A 232 -2.12 -14.41 10.71
N ILE A 233 -1.54 -13.88 11.78
CA ILE A 233 -1.27 -14.64 13.02
C ILE A 233 -1.69 -13.86 14.25
N VAL A 234 -2.14 -14.62 15.26
CA VAL A 234 -2.35 -14.15 16.63
C VAL A 234 -1.61 -15.07 17.62
N ARG A 235 -1.47 -14.64 18.86
CA ARG A 235 -0.87 -15.47 19.91
C ARG A 235 -1.67 -16.75 20.16
N LYS A 236 -1.01 -17.80 20.63
CA LYS A 236 -1.65 -19.10 20.95
C LYS A 236 -2.69 -19.02 22.06
N ASP A 237 -2.55 -18.06 22.96
CA ASP A 237 -3.45 -17.81 24.08
C ASP A 237 -4.66 -16.91 23.71
N CYS A 238 -4.86 -16.61 22.41
CA CYS A 238 -5.94 -15.78 21.90
C CYS A 238 -6.84 -16.54 20.88
N PRO A 239 -7.33 -17.76 21.19
CA PRO A 239 -8.09 -18.56 20.24
C PRO A 239 -9.41 -17.88 19.82
N GLU A 240 -10.06 -17.14 20.70
CA GLU A 240 -11.34 -16.46 20.40
C GLU A 240 -11.14 -15.34 19.37
N LEU A 241 -10.00 -14.64 19.43
CA LEU A 241 -9.65 -13.65 18.40
C LEU A 241 -9.42 -14.34 17.05
N ALA A 242 -8.68 -15.46 17.03
CA ALA A 242 -8.45 -16.23 15.81
C ALA A 242 -9.77 -16.71 15.19
N GLU A 243 -10.70 -17.21 16.02
CA GLU A 243 -12.01 -17.67 15.57
C GLU A 243 -12.84 -16.52 15.00
N ALA A 244 -12.90 -15.38 15.67
CA ALA A 244 -13.61 -14.19 15.18
C ALA A 244 -13.06 -13.70 13.82
N VAL A 245 -11.73 -13.69 13.65
CA VAL A 245 -11.09 -13.34 12.37
C VAL A 245 -11.46 -14.36 11.27
N ASN A 246 -11.49 -15.67 11.60
CA ASN A 246 -11.83 -16.72 10.63
C ASN A 246 -13.31 -16.67 10.24
N GLU A 247 -14.22 -16.39 11.16
CA GLU A 247 -15.65 -16.22 10.86
C GLU A 247 -15.88 -15.01 9.96
N TRP A 248 -15.24 -13.89 10.26
CA TRP A 248 -15.27 -12.70 9.41
C TRP A 248 -14.71 -13.01 8.02
N ALA A 249 -13.54 -13.65 7.91
CA ALA A 249 -12.91 -14.02 6.64
C ALA A 249 -13.81 -14.94 5.79
N ALA A 250 -14.50 -15.91 6.40
CA ALA A 250 -15.45 -16.77 5.73
C ALA A 250 -16.65 -15.99 5.17
N ASN A 251 -17.10 -14.95 5.87
CA ASN A 251 -18.20 -14.10 5.44
C ASN A 251 -17.80 -13.19 4.27
N ILE A 252 -16.65 -12.50 4.36
CA ILE A 252 -16.20 -11.61 3.29
C ILE A 252 -15.75 -12.34 2.03
N SER A 253 -15.32 -13.62 2.15
CA SER A 253 -14.95 -14.47 1.00
C SER A 253 -16.12 -14.69 0.03
N LYS A 254 -17.36 -14.65 0.53
CA LYS A 254 -18.59 -14.73 -0.26
C LYS A 254 -19.09 -13.36 -0.71
N GLY A 255 -18.57 -12.29 -0.12
CA GLY A 255 -19.04 -10.92 -0.24
C GLY A 255 -18.32 -10.08 -1.29
N PHE A 256 -18.64 -8.79 -1.27
CA PHE A 256 -18.08 -7.78 -2.17
C PHE A 256 -16.72 -7.24 -1.70
N VAL A 257 -16.47 -7.17 -0.38
CA VAL A 257 -15.30 -6.51 0.23
C VAL A 257 -13.99 -7.09 -0.28
N LEU A 258 -13.79 -8.41 -0.12
CA LEU A 258 -12.56 -9.08 -0.57
C LEU A 258 -12.32 -8.93 -2.07
N LYS A 259 -13.39 -9.05 -2.88
CA LYS A 259 -13.31 -8.90 -4.33
C LYS A 259 -12.99 -7.47 -4.74
N ALA A 260 -13.58 -6.48 -4.05
CA ALA A 260 -13.32 -5.06 -4.31
C ALA A 260 -11.87 -4.69 -3.98
N ALA A 261 -11.35 -5.11 -2.82
CA ALA A 261 -9.97 -4.92 -2.45
C ALA A 261 -9.02 -5.62 -3.45
N ALA A 262 -9.22 -6.91 -3.74
CA ALA A 262 -8.40 -7.64 -4.71
C ALA A 262 -8.41 -6.99 -6.11
N LYS A 263 -9.59 -6.55 -6.58
CA LYS A 263 -9.73 -5.82 -7.84
C LYS A 263 -8.93 -4.51 -7.82
N ARG A 264 -9.06 -3.72 -6.76
CA ARG A 264 -8.38 -2.43 -6.60
C ARG A 264 -6.87 -2.57 -6.66
N TYR A 265 -6.29 -3.53 -5.92
CA TYR A 265 -4.84 -3.66 -5.82
C TYR A 265 -4.22 -4.48 -6.95
N PHE A 266 -4.88 -5.52 -7.44
CA PHE A 266 -4.25 -6.54 -8.30
C PHE A 266 -4.83 -6.68 -9.71
N GLU A 267 -5.95 -5.99 -10.03
CA GLU A 267 -6.63 -6.19 -11.32
C GLU A 267 -6.94 -4.88 -12.05
N GLN A 268 -7.36 -3.85 -11.31
CA GLN A 268 -7.73 -2.57 -11.91
C GLN A 268 -6.50 -1.89 -12.50
N SER A 269 -6.58 -1.50 -13.79
CA SER A 269 -5.51 -0.75 -14.42
C SER A 269 -5.24 0.55 -13.68
N LYS A 270 -3.97 0.81 -13.46
CA LYS A 270 -3.45 2.08 -12.97
C LYS A 270 -2.80 2.89 -14.09
N ASP A 271 -2.79 2.31 -15.31
CA ASP A 271 -2.38 2.97 -16.53
C ASP A 271 -3.45 3.99 -16.94
N GLU A 272 -3.07 5.25 -16.97
CA GLU A 272 -3.95 6.37 -17.30
C GLU A 272 -4.41 6.34 -18.77
N ASP A 273 -3.66 5.72 -19.67
CA ASP A 273 -4.01 5.59 -21.08
C ASP A 273 -5.22 4.67 -21.31
N PHE A 274 -5.59 3.85 -20.33
CA PHE A 274 -6.77 2.96 -20.40
C PHE A 274 -8.10 3.71 -20.40
N TYR A 275 -8.13 4.95 -19.92
CA TYR A 275 -9.34 5.80 -19.83
C TYR A 275 -9.55 6.70 -21.04
N SER A 276 -8.93 6.41 -22.19
CA SER A 276 -8.94 7.26 -23.39
C SER A 276 -10.29 7.26 -24.14
N GLY A 277 -11.26 7.99 -23.61
CA GLY A 277 -12.27 8.60 -24.45
C GLY A 277 -11.65 9.80 -25.19
N SER A 278 -11.90 9.97 -26.49
CA SER A 278 -11.37 11.11 -27.24
C SER A 278 -11.95 12.43 -26.74
N ILE A 279 -11.13 13.25 -26.10
CA ILE A 279 -11.52 14.62 -25.76
C ILE A 279 -11.33 15.51 -27.00
N ILE A 280 -12.39 16.21 -27.39
CA ILE A 280 -12.33 17.15 -28.51
C ILE A 280 -11.64 18.43 -28.05
N ILE A 281 -10.42 18.67 -28.55
CA ILE A 281 -9.65 19.90 -28.30
C ILE A 281 -9.76 20.82 -29.53
N LYS A 282 -10.13 22.08 -29.30
CA LYS A 282 -10.19 23.08 -30.36
C LYS A 282 -8.80 23.37 -30.91
N LYS A 283 -8.69 23.66 -32.21
CA LYS A 283 -7.39 24.01 -32.83
C LYS A 283 -6.76 25.20 -32.10
N GLY A 284 -5.52 25.07 -31.66
CA GLY A 284 -4.78 26.13 -30.94
C GLY A 284 -5.05 26.19 -29.44
N ALA A 285 -5.88 25.26 -28.88
CA ALA A 285 -6.06 25.09 -27.44
C ALA A 285 -5.24 23.88 -26.92
N ILE A 286 -4.88 23.90 -25.65
CA ILE A 286 -4.25 22.78 -24.94
C ILE A 286 -5.34 21.83 -24.43
N SER A 287 -6.44 22.38 -23.95
CA SER A 287 -7.54 21.64 -23.34
C SER A 287 -8.90 22.32 -23.56
N PRO A 288 -10.01 21.63 -23.27
CA PRO A 288 -11.33 22.29 -23.20
C PRO A 288 -11.46 23.32 -22.07
N TYR A 289 -10.50 23.34 -21.14
CA TYR A 289 -10.58 24.10 -19.87
C TYR A 289 -9.54 25.24 -19.79
N ASP A 290 -8.91 25.62 -20.87
CA ASP A 290 -7.85 26.65 -20.91
C ASP A 290 -8.29 27.97 -20.27
N SER A 291 -9.55 28.40 -20.45
CA SER A 291 -10.09 29.60 -19.82
C SER A 291 -10.14 29.53 -18.30
N LEU A 292 -10.47 28.34 -17.78
CA LEU A 292 -10.49 28.10 -16.33
C LEU A 292 -9.08 28.08 -15.77
N PHE A 293 -8.12 27.41 -16.43
CA PHE A 293 -6.71 27.43 -16.00
C PHE A 293 -6.15 28.86 -15.98
N LYS A 294 -6.44 29.66 -16.99
CA LYS A 294 -6.04 31.09 -17.03
C LYS A 294 -6.69 31.91 -15.91
N LYS A 295 -7.92 31.57 -15.52
CA LYS A 295 -8.65 32.26 -14.44
C LYS A 295 -8.00 31.99 -13.07
N TYR A 296 -7.59 30.74 -12.79
CA TYR A 296 -7.14 30.32 -11.47
C TYR A 296 -5.61 30.28 -11.28
N ALA A 297 -4.81 30.27 -12.35
CA ALA A 297 -3.35 30.26 -12.26
C ALA A 297 -2.75 31.46 -11.47
N PRO A 298 -3.31 32.70 -11.57
CA PRO A 298 -2.81 33.82 -10.79
C PRO A 298 -2.89 33.63 -9.28
N GLU A 299 -3.81 32.79 -8.74
CA GLU A 299 -3.94 32.56 -7.31
C GLU A 299 -2.69 31.88 -6.70
N ILE A 300 -1.98 31.08 -7.49
CA ILE A 300 -0.73 30.43 -7.09
C ILE A 300 0.52 31.12 -7.68
N GLY A 301 0.33 32.06 -8.60
CA GLY A 301 1.42 32.75 -9.29
C GLY A 301 2.15 31.90 -10.32
N TRP A 302 1.48 30.87 -10.89
CA TRP A 302 2.05 29.96 -11.89
C TRP A 302 1.51 30.26 -13.29
N ASP A 303 2.28 29.82 -14.30
CA ASP A 303 1.79 29.79 -15.67
C ASP A 303 0.61 28.82 -15.78
N TRP A 304 -0.46 29.22 -16.46
CA TRP A 304 -1.67 28.38 -16.63
C TRP A 304 -1.41 27.05 -17.34
N GLN A 305 -0.38 27.01 -18.22
CA GLN A 305 0.04 25.77 -18.90
C GLN A 305 0.58 24.73 -17.92
N LEU A 306 1.13 25.15 -16.78
CA LEU A 306 1.55 24.23 -15.72
C LEU A 306 0.34 23.57 -15.05
N LEU A 307 -0.74 24.34 -14.77
CA LEU A 307 -1.99 23.77 -14.27
C LEU A 307 -2.62 22.81 -15.28
N ALA A 308 -2.60 23.15 -16.57
CA ALA A 308 -3.06 22.26 -17.64
C ALA A 308 -2.21 20.97 -17.69
N SER A 309 -0.89 21.07 -17.47
CA SER A 309 0.00 19.91 -17.44
C SER A 309 -0.29 18.96 -16.27
N ILE A 310 -0.63 19.52 -15.10
CA ILE A 310 -1.07 18.75 -13.92
C ILE A 310 -2.42 18.07 -14.23
N ALA A 311 -3.42 18.80 -14.72
CA ALA A 311 -4.73 18.24 -15.04
C ALA A 311 -4.66 17.13 -16.11
N TYR A 312 -3.76 17.26 -17.08
CA TYR A 312 -3.50 16.19 -18.04
C TYR A 312 -2.90 14.97 -17.34
N GLN A 313 -1.96 15.16 -16.42
CA GLN A 313 -1.33 14.06 -15.68
C GLN A 313 -2.33 13.35 -14.77
N GLU A 314 -3.24 14.07 -14.12
CA GLU A 314 -4.21 13.51 -13.17
C GLU A 314 -5.41 12.84 -13.86
N SER A 315 -5.86 13.32 -15.02
CA SER A 315 -7.13 12.88 -15.60
C SER A 315 -7.18 12.83 -17.12
N ARG A 316 -6.10 13.14 -17.84
CA ARG A 316 -6.13 13.35 -19.31
C ARG A 316 -7.25 14.34 -19.73
N PHE A 317 -7.57 15.29 -18.86
CA PHE A 317 -8.69 16.24 -18.98
C PHE A 317 -10.09 15.64 -18.84
N HIS A 318 -10.25 14.41 -18.33
CA HIS A 318 -11.55 13.81 -18.05
C HIS A 318 -12.07 14.26 -16.68
N ASN A 319 -13.09 15.11 -16.65
CA ASN A 319 -13.60 15.71 -15.41
C ASN A 319 -14.41 14.76 -14.51
N ARG A 320 -14.82 13.60 -14.99
CA ARG A 320 -15.55 12.58 -14.24
C ARG A 320 -14.72 11.34 -13.94
N LEU A 321 -13.40 11.47 -14.03
CA LEU A 321 -12.51 10.35 -13.74
C LEU A 321 -12.47 10.14 -12.23
N GLU A 322 -12.57 8.88 -11.83
CA GLU A 322 -12.23 8.41 -10.49
C GLU A 322 -11.06 7.43 -10.60
N SER A 323 -9.96 7.73 -9.92
CA SER A 323 -8.76 6.88 -9.93
C SER A 323 -8.99 5.60 -9.12
N TRP A 324 -8.09 4.62 -9.29
CA TRP A 324 -8.09 3.39 -8.49
C TRP A 324 -8.05 3.64 -6.97
N ALA A 325 -7.45 4.75 -6.53
CA ALA A 325 -7.35 5.16 -5.14
C ALA A 325 -8.52 6.03 -4.66
N GLY A 326 -9.50 6.32 -5.54
CA GLY A 326 -10.66 7.14 -5.24
C GLY A 326 -10.43 8.65 -5.39
N ALA A 327 -9.32 9.09 -6.02
CA ALA A 327 -9.16 10.50 -6.39
C ALA A 327 -10.13 10.88 -7.51
N LYS A 328 -10.75 12.07 -7.44
CA LYS A 328 -11.85 12.46 -8.32
C LYS A 328 -11.58 13.73 -9.09
N GLY A 329 -12.20 13.81 -10.27
CA GLY A 329 -12.30 15.00 -11.07
C GLY A 329 -11.03 15.36 -11.84
N LEU A 330 -11.08 16.52 -12.50
CA LEU A 330 -10.06 16.99 -13.43
C LEU A 330 -8.65 17.08 -12.81
N MET A 331 -8.57 17.45 -11.53
CA MET A 331 -7.31 17.63 -10.80
C MET A 331 -6.97 16.48 -9.87
N GLY A 332 -7.67 15.33 -9.92
CA GLY A 332 -7.33 14.12 -9.16
C GLY A 332 -7.32 14.31 -7.64
N ILE A 333 -8.33 14.99 -7.08
CA ILE A 333 -8.38 15.33 -5.66
C ILE A 333 -8.98 14.18 -4.85
N MET A 334 -8.29 13.79 -3.77
CA MET A 334 -8.80 12.79 -2.83
C MET A 334 -10.01 13.34 -2.05
N PRO A 335 -11.06 12.52 -1.78
CA PRO A 335 -12.26 12.96 -1.06
C PRO A 335 -11.98 13.61 0.30
N ARG A 336 -11.01 13.07 1.06
CA ARG A 336 -10.59 13.66 2.35
C ARG A 336 -9.95 15.03 2.16
N THR A 337 -9.10 15.18 1.13
CA THR A 337 -8.45 16.45 0.80
C THR A 337 -9.48 17.50 0.39
N ALA A 338 -10.47 17.12 -0.43
CA ALA A 338 -11.56 18.00 -0.81
C ALA A 338 -12.29 18.55 0.42
N ARG A 339 -12.72 17.67 1.34
CA ARG A 339 -13.38 18.07 2.60
C ARG A 339 -12.53 19.04 3.43
N ASN A 340 -11.24 18.74 3.58
CA ASN A 340 -10.30 19.59 4.33
C ASN A 340 -10.11 20.98 3.71
N LEU A 341 -10.29 21.08 2.38
CA LEU A 341 -10.23 22.36 1.64
C LEU A 341 -11.59 23.06 1.55
N GLY A 342 -12.65 22.50 2.15
CA GLY A 342 -14.00 23.08 2.17
C GLY A 342 -14.84 22.75 0.93
N PHE A 343 -14.51 21.67 0.19
CA PHE A 343 -15.27 21.21 -0.98
C PHE A 343 -15.99 19.89 -0.70
N SER A 344 -17.20 19.72 -1.28
CA SER A 344 -17.84 18.40 -1.31
C SER A 344 -17.11 17.50 -2.31
N PRO A 345 -16.78 16.23 -1.95
CA PRO A 345 -16.20 15.28 -2.89
C PRO A 345 -17.05 15.06 -4.16
N ASP A 346 -18.37 15.12 -4.04
CA ASP A 346 -19.29 14.91 -5.18
C ASP A 346 -19.33 16.10 -6.15
N SER A 347 -18.84 17.27 -5.72
CA SER A 347 -18.74 18.45 -6.59
C SER A 347 -17.50 18.46 -7.48
N LEU A 348 -16.54 17.55 -7.25
CA LEU A 348 -15.28 17.49 -8.00
C LEU A 348 -15.45 17.10 -9.47
N ASP A 349 -16.59 16.55 -9.87
CA ASP A 349 -16.95 16.30 -11.27
C ASP A 349 -17.19 17.61 -12.05
N ASN A 350 -17.40 18.73 -11.36
CA ASN A 350 -17.44 20.04 -11.97
C ASN A 350 -16.01 20.53 -12.24
N PRO A 351 -15.62 20.82 -13.51
CA PRO A 351 -14.25 21.20 -13.85
C PRO A 351 -13.73 22.42 -13.10
N GLU A 352 -14.58 23.43 -12.91
CA GLU A 352 -14.19 24.66 -12.22
C GLU A 352 -13.93 24.41 -10.73
N ILE A 353 -14.80 23.66 -10.06
CA ILE A 353 -14.62 23.27 -8.64
C ILE A 353 -13.37 22.42 -8.48
N SER A 354 -13.15 21.47 -9.40
CA SER A 354 -11.96 20.62 -9.37
C SER A 354 -10.67 21.43 -9.51
N ILE A 355 -10.64 22.42 -10.43
CA ILE A 355 -9.47 23.31 -10.60
C ILE A 355 -9.25 24.17 -9.34
N GLN A 356 -10.31 24.76 -8.77
CA GLN A 356 -10.21 25.52 -7.51
C GLN A 356 -9.64 24.68 -6.38
N ALA A 357 -10.14 23.45 -6.19
CA ALA A 357 -9.65 22.53 -5.18
C ALA A 357 -8.18 22.15 -5.42
N GLY A 358 -7.82 21.89 -6.69
CA GLY A 358 -6.43 21.61 -7.08
C GLY A 358 -5.48 22.76 -6.80
N VAL A 359 -5.85 23.98 -7.17
CA VAL A 359 -5.04 25.19 -6.90
C VAL A 359 -4.87 25.42 -5.40
N LYS A 360 -5.94 25.32 -4.61
CA LYS A 360 -5.84 25.45 -3.14
C LYS A 360 -4.95 24.37 -2.53
N CYS A 361 -5.02 23.13 -3.05
CA CYS A 361 -4.16 22.03 -2.63
C CYS A 361 -2.68 22.34 -2.95
N LEU A 362 -2.36 22.78 -4.16
CA LEU A 362 -1.03 23.19 -4.57
C LEU A 362 -0.50 24.35 -3.71
N ILE A 363 -1.31 25.37 -3.44
CA ILE A 363 -0.95 26.48 -2.54
C ILE A 363 -0.63 25.97 -1.14
N SER A 364 -1.41 25.01 -0.62
CA SER A 364 -1.17 24.46 0.71
C SER A 364 0.19 23.74 0.79
N PHE A 365 0.53 22.96 -0.25
CA PHE A 365 1.82 22.28 -0.32
C PHE A 365 2.99 23.21 -0.58
N SER A 366 2.82 24.26 -1.40
CA SER A 366 3.90 25.22 -1.70
C SER A 366 4.40 25.97 -0.45
N LYS A 367 3.56 26.08 0.58
CA LYS A 367 3.93 26.70 1.86
C LYS A 367 5.02 25.94 2.62
N TYR A 368 5.11 24.61 2.44
CA TYR A 368 6.16 23.78 3.05
C TYR A 368 7.55 24.05 2.47
N PHE A 369 7.62 24.74 1.32
CA PHE A 369 8.85 25.04 0.57
C PHE A 369 9.04 26.55 0.39
N SER A 370 8.76 27.32 1.46
CA SER A 370 8.93 28.78 1.46
C SER A 370 10.41 29.20 1.39
N ASP A 371 11.32 28.28 1.69
CA ASP A 371 12.77 28.40 1.58
C ASP A 371 13.29 28.21 0.14
N MET A 372 12.41 27.95 -0.83
CA MET A 372 12.73 27.68 -2.23
C MET A 372 12.02 28.63 -3.17
N GLU A 373 12.58 28.81 -4.36
CA GLU A 373 12.01 29.63 -5.43
C GLU A 373 12.06 28.92 -6.80
N GLY A 374 11.35 29.48 -7.79
CA GLY A 374 11.39 29.03 -9.18
C GLY A 374 11.05 27.56 -9.37
N ASP A 375 11.75 26.91 -10.30
CA ASP A 375 11.48 25.52 -10.72
C ASP A 375 11.65 24.52 -9.57
N GLU A 376 12.56 24.75 -8.61
CA GLU A 376 12.74 23.85 -7.48
C GLU A 376 11.49 23.84 -6.61
N LYS A 377 10.97 24.98 -6.20
CA LYS A 377 9.72 25.08 -5.43
C LYS A 377 8.56 24.38 -6.16
N ILE A 378 8.47 24.54 -7.48
CA ILE A 378 7.44 23.86 -8.29
C ILE A 378 7.61 22.33 -8.19
N LYS A 379 8.82 21.79 -8.41
CA LYS A 379 9.09 20.35 -8.38
C LYS A 379 8.74 19.72 -7.02
N PHE A 380 9.15 20.37 -5.93
CA PHE A 380 8.83 19.91 -4.57
C PHE A 380 7.33 19.98 -4.26
N THR A 381 6.64 21.02 -4.74
CA THR A 381 5.19 21.13 -4.63
C THR A 381 4.47 20.05 -5.43
N LEU A 382 4.90 19.75 -6.65
CA LEU A 382 4.38 18.68 -7.49
C LEU A 382 4.59 17.30 -6.85
N ALA A 383 5.79 17.05 -6.31
CA ALA A 383 6.07 15.82 -5.59
C ALA A 383 5.16 15.65 -4.38
N SER A 384 4.91 16.73 -3.63
CA SER A 384 3.99 16.72 -2.49
C SER A 384 2.52 16.54 -2.89
N TYR A 385 2.14 17.05 -4.03
CA TYR A 385 0.80 16.87 -4.59
C TYR A 385 0.53 15.41 -4.94
N ASN A 386 1.51 14.71 -5.52
CA ASN A 386 1.42 13.30 -5.87
C ASN A 386 1.57 12.38 -4.66
N ALA A 387 2.63 12.57 -3.83
CA ALA A 387 2.97 11.64 -2.74
C ALA A 387 2.46 12.06 -1.36
N GLY A 388 2.25 13.35 -1.15
CA GLY A 388 2.08 13.97 0.17
C GLY A 388 3.38 14.58 0.68
N SER A 389 3.26 15.72 1.40
CA SER A 389 4.41 16.50 1.89
C SER A 389 5.31 15.73 2.87
N GLY A 390 4.74 14.77 3.61
CA GLY A 390 5.49 13.95 4.57
C GLY A 390 6.57 13.11 3.91
N HIS A 391 6.26 12.44 2.82
CA HIS A 391 7.25 11.64 2.07
C HIS A 391 8.34 12.51 1.44
N VAL A 392 7.98 13.71 0.97
CA VAL A 392 8.97 14.66 0.41
C VAL A 392 9.89 15.18 1.52
N THR A 393 9.35 15.44 2.71
CA THR A 393 10.15 15.83 3.88
C THR A 393 11.13 14.72 4.30
N ASP A 394 10.68 13.47 4.32
CA ASP A 394 11.53 12.31 4.59
C ASP A 394 12.67 12.22 3.56
N ALA A 395 12.35 12.34 2.26
CA ALA A 395 13.35 12.29 1.19
C ALA A 395 14.37 13.44 1.28
N ARG A 396 13.96 14.64 1.70
CA ARG A 396 14.87 15.75 1.98
C ARG A 396 15.82 15.43 3.16
N SER A 397 15.27 14.80 4.20
CA SER A 397 16.06 14.37 5.37
C SER A 397 17.08 13.29 4.99
N LEU A 398 16.68 12.32 4.17
CA LEU A 398 17.60 11.31 3.61
C LEU A 398 18.68 11.96 2.75
N ALA A 399 18.31 12.83 1.80
CA ALA A 399 19.27 13.55 0.96
C ALA A 399 20.32 14.28 1.83
N SER A 400 19.88 14.99 2.85
CA SER A 400 20.78 15.67 3.79
C SER A 400 21.71 14.69 4.53
N LYS A 401 21.16 13.57 5.03
CA LYS A 401 21.92 12.52 5.73
C LYS A 401 23.03 11.92 4.87
N TYR A 402 22.75 11.71 3.58
CA TYR A 402 23.69 11.12 2.62
C TYR A 402 24.51 12.15 1.84
N GLY A 403 24.62 13.39 2.34
CA GLY A 403 25.51 14.44 1.80
C GLY A 403 25.01 15.07 0.49
N LYS A 404 23.74 14.95 0.16
CA LYS A 404 23.09 15.60 -0.98
C LYS A 404 22.39 16.90 -0.55
N ASN A 405 22.09 17.76 -1.51
CA ASN A 405 21.41 19.02 -1.22
C ASN A 405 19.90 18.83 -1.07
N PRO A 406 19.30 19.05 0.13
CA PRO A 406 17.88 18.85 0.37
C PRO A 406 16.96 19.90 -0.27
N ALA A 407 17.52 20.93 -0.91
CA ALA A 407 16.78 21.97 -1.63
C ALA A 407 16.84 21.83 -3.17
N ILE A 408 17.54 20.81 -3.67
CA ILE A 408 17.64 20.51 -5.11
C ILE A 408 16.96 19.19 -5.40
N TRP A 409 16.08 19.20 -6.41
CA TRP A 409 15.32 18.02 -6.81
C TRP A 409 16.19 17.01 -7.59
N ASN A 410 16.68 17.44 -8.78
CA ASN A 410 17.40 16.53 -9.68
C ASN A 410 18.71 16.06 -9.06
N ASP A 411 19.01 14.76 -9.16
CA ASP A 411 20.24 14.10 -8.68
C ASP A 411 20.49 14.25 -7.15
N ASN A 412 19.50 14.75 -6.42
CA ASN A 412 19.51 14.93 -4.97
C ASN A 412 18.26 14.32 -4.35
N VAL A 413 17.20 15.11 -4.07
CA VAL A 413 16.00 14.60 -3.36
C VAL A 413 15.21 13.61 -4.22
N ALA A 414 15.20 13.75 -5.54
CA ALA A 414 14.52 12.84 -6.46
C ALA A 414 15.01 11.40 -6.38
N GLU A 415 16.31 11.20 -6.10
CA GLU A 415 16.89 9.88 -5.85
C GLU A 415 16.29 9.24 -4.59
N TYR A 416 16.24 9.99 -3.48
CA TYR A 416 15.71 9.48 -2.22
C TYR A 416 14.20 9.33 -2.21
N ILE A 417 13.45 10.05 -3.04
CA ILE A 417 12.03 9.75 -3.29
C ILE A 417 11.90 8.34 -3.86
N ARG A 418 12.72 7.95 -4.85
CA ARG A 418 12.71 6.60 -5.43
C ARG A 418 13.09 5.54 -4.40
N LEU A 419 14.15 5.78 -3.65
CA LEU A 419 14.67 4.86 -2.64
C LEU A 419 13.71 4.63 -1.46
N LYS A 420 12.71 5.47 -1.26
CA LYS A 420 11.66 5.23 -0.24
C LYS A 420 10.76 4.02 -0.52
N SER A 421 10.96 3.26 -1.57
CA SER A 421 10.39 1.94 -1.77
C SER A 421 11.21 0.81 -1.11
N GLU A 422 12.45 1.07 -0.70
CA GLU A 422 13.34 0.09 -0.07
C GLU A 422 13.30 0.17 1.46
N PRO A 423 13.25 -0.97 2.17
CA PRO A 423 13.19 -1.03 3.63
C PRO A 423 14.31 -0.28 4.33
N GLU A 424 15.51 -0.29 3.77
CA GLU A 424 16.69 0.41 4.29
C GLU A 424 16.45 1.92 4.42
N TYR A 425 15.73 2.52 3.46
CA TYR A 425 15.50 3.95 3.42
C TYR A 425 14.19 4.37 4.10
N TYR A 426 13.09 3.66 3.92
CA TYR A 426 11.85 4.07 4.57
C TYR A 426 11.80 3.75 6.07
N ASN A 427 12.61 2.80 6.56
CA ASN A 427 12.80 2.52 7.98
C ASN A 427 13.96 3.33 8.60
N ASP A 428 14.66 4.15 7.82
CA ASP A 428 15.71 5.01 8.36
C ASP A 428 15.14 5.92 9.46
N PRO A 429 15.83 6.11 10.59
CA PRO A 429 15.36 6.94 11.73
C PRO A 429 14.97 8.37 11.36
N VAL A 430 15.49 8.92 10.25
CA VAL A 430 15.09 10.26 9.78
C VAL A 430 13.75 10.28 9.05
N CYS A 431 13.23 9.11 8.65
CA CYS A 431 11.94 8.93 8.00
C CYS A 431 10.81 8.73 9.03
N LYS A 432 9.66 9.33 8.76
CA LYS A 432 8.46 9.24 9.63
C LYS A 432 7.21 8.72 8.91
N HIS A 433 7.26 8.61 7.57
CA HIS A 433 6.08 8.34 6.77
C HIS A 433 6.13 6.98 6.04
N GLY A 434 7.15 6.16 6.33
CA GLY A 434 7.26 4.79 5.84
C GLY A 434 7.42 4.67 4.33
N TYR A 435 6.91 3.56 3.79
CA TYR A 435 7.00 3.18 2.39
C TYR A 435 6.33 4.20 1.45
N LEU A 436 6.99 4.46 0.33
CA LEU A 436 6.45 5.18 -0.82
C LEU A 436 6.86 4.44 -2.11
N ARG A 437 5.93 4.28 -3.05
CA ARG A 437 6.27 3.92 -4.43
C ARG A 437 6.88 5.15 -5.13
N GLY A 438 8.15 5.41 -4.83
CA GLY A 438 8.80 6.68 -5.17
C GLY A 438 9.03 6.87 -6.65
N THR A 439 9.16 5.79 -7.43
CA THR A 439 9.29 5.84 -8.90
C THR A 439 8.09 6.54 -9.55
N GLU A 440 6.87 6.32 -9.04
CA GLU A 440 5.65 7.01 -9.52
C GLU A 440 5.78 8.53 -9.33
N THR A 441 6.18 8.97 -8.14
CA THR A 441 6.34 10.41 -7.83
C THR A 441 7.47 11.03 -8.66
N PHE A 442 8.58 10.34 -8.82
CA PHE A 442 9.69 10.78 -9.66
C PHE A 442 9.24 11.01 -11.11
N ARG A 443 8.52 10.03 -11.68
CA ARG A 443 7.98 10.10 -13.04
C ARG A 443 6.96 11.22 -13.17
N TYR A 444 6.05 11.34 -12.21
CA TYR A 444 5.04 12.40 -12.18
C TYR A 444 5.66 13.79 -12.33
N VAL A 445 6.65 14.13 -11.50
CA VAL A 445 7.33 15.43 -11.56
C VAL A 445 8.01 15.63 -12.92
N LYS A 446 8.72 14.61 -13.42
CA LYS A 446 9.42 14.66 -14.73
C LYS A 446 8.44 14.91 -15.88
N GLU A 447 7.33 14.18 -15.92
CA GLU A 447 6.34 14.26 -17.00
C GLU A 447 5.58 15.57 -16.99
N VAL A 448 5.12 16.04 -15.81
CA VAL A 448 4.45 17.34 -15.67
C VAL A 448 5.36 18.47 -16.13
N MET A 449 6.61 18.50 -15.69
CA MET A 449 7.57 19.54 -16.06
C MET A 449 7.94 19.49 -17.55
N THR A 450 8.07 18.29 -18.14
CA THR A 450 8.33 18.12 -19.57
C THR A 450 7.16 18.62 -20.42
N ARG A 451 5.94 18.22 -20.04
CA ARG A 451 4.70 18.66 -20.73
C ARG A 451 4.48 20.17 -20.60
N PHE A 452 4.75 20.74 -19.44
CA PHE A 452 4.70 22.18 -19.23
C PHE A 452 5.61 22.93 -20.22
N LYS A 453 6.87 22.49 -20.38
CA LYS A 453 7.80 23.07 -21.35
C LYS A 453 7.26 22.98 -22.78
N THR A 454 6.68 21.83 -23.15
CA THR A 454 6.06 21.64 -24.48
C THR A 454 4.87 22.55 -24.69
N TYR A 455 3.97 22.66 -23.72
CA TYR A 455 2.82 23.55 -23.81
C TYR A 455 3.22 25.02 -23.89
N LYS A 456 4.22 25.44 -23.11
CA LYS A 456 4.73 26.82 -23.13
C LYS A 456 5.40 27.18 -24.47
N SER A 457 6.08 26.24 -25.13
CA SER A 457 6.70 26.46 -26.45
C SER A 457 5.68 26.47 -27.59
N GLY A 458 4.59 25.68 -27.49
CA GLY A 458 3.58 25.56 -28.54
C GLY A 458 2.50 26.66 -28.51
N THR A 459 2.44 27.49 -27.47
CA THR A 459 1.49 28.59 -27.31
C THR A 459 2.09 29.98 -27.65
N LYS A 460 3.27 30.00 -28.27
CA LYS A 460 3.88 31.26 -28.78
C LYS A 460 3.31 31.68 -30.12
#